data_70b23c8682938420386a61c006c1666f
#
_entry.id   70b23c8682938420386a61c006c1666f
#
_cell.length_a   1.000
_cell.length_b   1.000
_cell.length_c   1.000
_cell.angle_alpha   90.00
_cell.angle_beta   90.00
_cell.angle_gamma   90.00
#
_symmetry.space_group_name_H-M   'P 1'
#
loop_
_entity.id
_entity.type
_entity.pdbx_description
1 polymer ?
#
loop_
_entity_poly.entity_id
_entity_poly.type
_entity_poly.pdbx_seq_one_letter_code
_entity_poly.pdbx_strand_id
1 'polypeptide(L)'
;LDDVVFDLAVTPDRGYCLSVRGIAREIACAYDLDFVDLADVAPLPVDGPALPVTIDPGTGVSRFALRPVTGIDPAAVSPWWLRRRLMLSGIRPISPAVDVTNYVMLELGHPMHAHDSTKIHGEFAVRFAEPGEQVITLDGVERALEPGDVLIVDDVAVAAIGGVMGAGTTEID
;
A
#
# COMPACT_ATOMS: atom_id res chain seq x y z
N LEU A 1 27.01 8.51 -8.22
CA LEU A 1 26.23 7.60 -9.07
C LEU A 1 25.82 8.39 -10.30
N ASP A 2 26.34 8.04 -11.47
CA ASP A 2 25.83 8.56 -12.73
C ASP A 2 24.52 7.82 -13.02
N ASP A 3 23.42 8.53 -12.90
CA ASP A 3 22.09 8.00 -13.16
C ASP A 3 21.20 9.04 -13.83
N VAL A 4 20.19 8.59 -14.56
CA VAL A 4 19.23 9.46 -15.22
C VAL A 4 17.86 9.16 -14.64
N VAL A 5 17.23 10.20 -14.08
CA VAL A 5 15.85 10.13 -13.58
C VAL A 5 14.97 10.97 -14.49
N PHE A 6 13.90 10.36 -14.98
CA PHE A 6 12.86 11.08 -15.73
C PHE A 6 11.75 11.53 -14.79
N ASP A 7 11.49 12.81 -14.75
CA ASP A 7 10.32 13.37 -14.09
C ASP A 7 9.18 13.48 -15.11
N LEU A 8 8.13 12.68 -14.91
CA LEU A 8 7.02 12.55 -15.85
C LEU A 8 5.78 13.27 -15.32
N ALA A 9 5.35 14.31 -16.01
CA ALA A 9 4.08 14.97 -15.74
C ALA A 9 2.91 14.12 -16.24
N VAL A 10 2.35 13.29 -15.36
CA VAL A 10 1.19 12.44 -15.67
C VAL A 10 -0.09 13.27 -15.57
N THR A 11 -0.92 13.24 -16.62
CA THR A 11 -2.22 13.93 -16.64
C THR A 11 -3.24 13.23 -15.74
N PRO A 12 -4.23 13.95 -15.16
CA PRO A 12 -5.18 13.38 -14.19
C PRO A 12 -6.03 12.22 -14.71
N ASP A 13 -6.26 12.16 -16.03
CA ASP A 13 -7.00 11.08 -16.70
C ASP A 13 -6.18 9.79 -16.89
N ARG A 14 -4.87 9.82 -16.61
CA ARG A 14 -3.95 8.70 -16.80
C ARG A 14 -3.32 8.21 -15.49
N GLY A 15 -4.13 8.11 -14.43
CA GLY A 15 -3.66 7.69 -13.11
C GLY A 15 -2.89 6.34 -13.11
N TYR A 16 -3.18 5.43 -14.03
CA TYR A 16 -2.42 4.18 -14.19
C TYR A 16 -0.95 4.39 -14.59
N CYS A 17 -0.62 5.55 -15.18
CA CYS A 17 0.76 5.93 -15.50
C CYS A 17 1.57 6.40 -14.28
N LEU A 18 0.98 6.47 -13.09
CA LEU A 18 1.72 6.67 -11.83
C LEU A 18 2.44 5.40 -11.39
N SER A 19 2.80 4.54 -12.32
CA SER A 19 3.57 3.31 -12.10
C SER A 19 4.46 2.99 -13.29
N VAL A 20 5.55 2.27 -13.02
CA VAL A 20 6.45 1.76 -14.08
C VAL A 20 5.67 0.89 -15.08
N ARG A 21 4.78 0.03 -14.58
CA ARG A 21 3.91 -0.82 -15.41
C ARG A 21 3.05 -0.01 -16.37
N GLY A 22 2.42 1.07 -15.89
CA GLY A 22 1.58 1.93 -16.72
C GLY A 22 2.38 2.67 -17.78
N ILE A 23 3.53 3.22 -17.43
CA ILE A 23 4.44 3.88 -18.38
C ILE A 23 4.97 2.89 -19.41
N ALA A 24 5.37 1.68 -18.99
CA ALA A 24 5.83 0.65 -19.93
C ALA A 24 4.77 0.27 -20.96
N ARG A 25 3.49 0.20 -20.54
CA ARG A 25 2.35 -0.04 -21.43
C ARG A 25 2.17 1.07 -22.46
N GLU A 26 2.27 2.33 -22.04
CA GLU A 26 2.18 3.49 -22.96
C GLU A 26 3.34 3.50 -23.97
N ILE A 27 4.56 3.21 -23.51
CA ILE A 27 5.73 3.12 -24.37
C ILE A 27 5.56 1.97 -25.40
N ALA A 28 5.14 0.81 -24.94
CA ALA A 28 4.89 -0.34 -25.80
C ALA A 28 3.86 -0.01 -26.90
N CYS A 29 2.76 0.64 -26.51
CA CYS A 29 1.74 1.09 -27.45
C CYS A 29 2.27 2.15 -28.44
N ALA A 30 3.03 3.14 -27.96
CA ALA A 30 3.52 4.24 -28.78
C ALA A 30 4.57 3.80 -29.82
N TYR A 31 5.35 2.77 -29.52
CA TYR A 31 6.44 2.28 -30.36
C TYR A 31 6.16 0.93 -31.01
N ASP A 32 4.94 0.42 -30.90
CA ASP A 32 4.53 -0.90 -31.43
C ASP A 32 5.45 -2.04 -30.95
N LEU A 33 5.69 -2.07 -29.65
CA LEU A 33 6.53 -3.07 -28.97
C LEU A 33 5.68 -4.07 -28.20
N ASP A 34 6.20 -5.27 -28.01
CA ASP A 34 5.59 -6.25 -27.12
C ASP A 34 5.61 -5.76 -25.68
N PHE A 35 4.46 -5.87 -25.00
CA PHE A 35 4.34 -5.59 -23.58
C PHE A 35 4.30 -6.87 -22.76
N VAL A 36 5.31 -7.06 -21.91
CA VAL A 36 5.35 -8.14 -20.92
C VAL A 36 4.82 -7.60 -19.59
N ASP A 37 3.66 -8.08 -19.17
CA ASP A 37 3.04 -7.65 -17.91
C ASP A 37 3.68 -8.36 -16.72
N LEU A 38 4.44 -7.64 -15.91
CA LEU A 38 5.07 -8.19 -14.70
C LEU A 38 4.05 -8.61 -13.62
N ALA A 39 2.81 -8.16 -13.72
CA ALA A 39 1.73 -8.59 -12.83
C ALA A 39 1.05 -9.89 -13.29
N ASP A 40 1.34 -10.38 -14.48
CA ASP A 40 0.84 -11.67 -14.96
C ASP A 40 1.68 -12.82 -14.37
N VAL A 41 1.52 -13.00 -13.07
CA VAL A 41 2.18 -14.07 -12.30
C VAL A 41 1.12 -14.97 -11.68
N ALA A 42 1.43 -16.26 -11.61
CA ALA A 42 0.57 -17.20 -10.91
C ALA A 42 0.42 -16.79 -9.43
N PRO A 43 -0.81 -16.76 -8.89
CA PRO A 43 -0.99 -16.50 -7.47
C PRO A 43 -0.18 -17.47 -6.62
N LEU A 44 0.51 -16.95 -5.62
CA LEU A 44 1.19 -17.81 -4.66
C LEU A 44 0.14 -18.65 -3.89
N PRO A 45 0.43 -19.92 -3.59
CA PRO A 45 -0.41 -20.72 -2.72
C PRO A 45 -0.66 -19.98 -1.40
N VAL A 46 -1.88 -20.03 -0.93
CA VAL A 46 -2.25 -19.52 0.38
C VAL A 46 -2.28 -20.70 1.34
N ASP A 47 -1.26 -20.79 2.18
CA ASP A 47 -1.18 -21.80 3.24
C ASP A 47 -1.60 -21.13 4.56
N GLY A 48 -2.51 -21.77 5.28
CA GLY A 48 -2.98 -21.29 6.59
C GLY A 48 -4.42 -20.77 6.58
N PRO A 49 -4.93 -20.43 7.77
CA PRO A 49 -6.28 -19.90 7.93
C PRO A 49 -6.40 -18.51 7.28
N ALA A 50 -7.55 -18.26 6.67
CA ALA A 50 -7.89 -16.92 6.23
C ALA A 50 -8.00 -15.99 7.44
N LEU A 51 -7.46 -14.78 7.32
CA LEU A 51 -7.73 -13.72 8.29
C LEU A 51 -9.17 -13.23 8.08
N PRO A 52 -10.00 -13.21 9.12
CA PRO A 52 -11.35 -12.73 8.99
C PRO A 52 -11.36 -11.22 8.68
N VAL A 53 -12.21 -10.83 7.74
CA VAL A 53 -12.42 -9.45 7.35
C VAL A 53 -13.91 -9.23 7.09
N THR A 54 -14.44 -8.17 7.67
CA THR A 54 -15.80 -7.69 7.37
C THR A 54 -15.72 -6.43 6.51
N ILE A 55 -16.52 -6.36 5.46
CA ILE A 55 -16.63 -5.16 4.61
C ILE A 55 -18.07 -4.68 4.64
N ASP A 56 -18.29 -3.45 5.08
CA ASP A 56 -19.59 -2.80 4.98
C ASP A 56 -19.90 -2.51 3.50
N PRO A 57 -20.97 -3.11 2.94
CA PRO A 57 -21.32 -2.93 1.54
C PRO A 57 -21.55 -1.47 1.13
N GLY A 58 -21.93 -0.60 2.07
CA GLY A 58 -22.14 0.83 1.84
C GLY A 58 -20.89 1.58 1.43
N THR A 59 -19.70 1.09 1.81
CA THR A 59 -18.42 1.76 1.54
C THR A 59 -17.99 1.74 0.08
N GLY A 60 -18.61 0.89 -0.75
CA GLY A 60 -18.20 0.68 -2.13
C GLY A 60 -16.91 -0.13 -2.30
N VAL A 61 -16.29 -0.57 -1.21
CA VAL A 61 -15.11 -1.45 -1.25
C VAL A 61 -15.56 -2.86 -1.63
N SER A 62 -15.13 -3.34 -2.78
CA SER A 62 -15.50 -4.67 -3.30
C SER A 62 -14.56 -5.78 -2.85
N ARG A 63 -13.35 -5.43 -2.43
CA ARG A 63 -12.32 -6.39 -1.99
C ARG A 63 -11.34 -5.74 -1.03
N PHE A 64 -11.03 -6.46 0.04
CA PHE A 64 -9.92 -6.17 0.93
C PHE A 64 -9.11 -7.46 1.11
N ALA A 65 -7.82 -7.43 0.82
CA ALA A 65 -6.96 -8.60 0.88
C ALA A 65 -5.89 -8.42 1.93
N LEU A 66 -5.76 -9.39 2.82
CA LEU A 66 -4.74 -9.45 3.86
C LEU A 66 -3.86 -10.68 3.66
N ARG A 67 -2.59 -10.54 3.93
CA ARG A 67 -1.65 -11.65 3.97
C ARG A 67 -0.73 -11.51 5.17
N PRO A 68 -0.77 -12.43 6.13
CA PRO A 68 0.23 -12.46 7.20
C PRO A 68 1.58 -12.90 6.63
N VAL A 69 2.62 -12.25 7.07
CA VAL A 69 4.02 -12.60 6.78
C VAL A 69 4.73 -12.76 8.11
N THR A 70 5.37 -13.89 8.32
CA THR A 70 6.08 -14.20 9.55
C THR A 70 7.57 -14.41 9.31
N GLY A 71 8.37 -14.38 10.36
CA GLY A 71 9.81 -14.60 10.28
C GLY A 71 10.59 -13.42 9.68
N ILE A 72 10.02 -12.22 9.72
CA ILE A 72 10.73 -11.01 9.34
C ILE A 72 11.71 -10.66 10.46
N ASP A 73 12.98 -10.47 10.10
CA ASP A 73 13.97 -9.92 11.01
C ASP A 73 13.80 -8.38 11.08
N PRO A 74 13.41 -7.81 12.24
CA PRO A 74 13.22 -6.37 12.36
C PRO A 74 14.51 -5.56 12.18
N ALA A 75 15.68 -6.20 12.37
CA ALA A 75 16.98 -5.57 12.15
C ALA A 75 17.45 -5.65 10.68
N ALA A 76 16.72 -6.36 9.83
CA ALA A 76 17.08 -6.50 8.43
C ALA A 76 17.03 -5.15 7.70
N VAL A 77 17.91 -4.99 6.72
CA VAL A 77 17.97 -3.83 5.84
C VAL A 77 17.61 -4.28 4.43
N SER A 78 16.74 -3.53 3.78
CA SER A 78 16.38 -3.79 2.38
C SER A 78 17.63 -3.85 1.49
N PRO A 79 17.66 -4.76 0.51
CA PRO A 79 18.80 -4.90 -0.39
C PRO A 79 19.06 -3.60 -1.17
N TRP A 80 20.32 -3.36 -1.51
CA TRP A 80 20.74 -2.09 -2.11
C TRP A 80 19.97 -1.74 -3.39
N TRP A 81 19.66 -2.71 -4.23
CA TRP A 81 18.91 -2.46 -5.46
C TRP A 81 17.51 -1.88 -5.20
N LEU A 82 16.80 -2.37 -4.16
CA LEU A 82 15.48 -1.90 -3.76
C LEU A 82 15.56 -0.48 -3.21
N ARG A 83 16.47 -0.28 -2.24
CA ARG A 83 16.71 1.05 -1.64
C ARG A 83 17.08 2.10 -2.69
N ARG A 84 17.95 1.73 -3.63
CA ARG A 84 18.35 2.63 -4.72
C ARG A 84 17.16 3.04 -5.58
N ARG A 85 16.30 2.10 -5.99
CA ARG A 85 15.10 2.39 -6.78
C ARG A 85 14.15 3.33 -6.05
N LEU A 86 13.89 3.07 -4.77
CA LEU A 86 13.05 3.95 -3.95
C LEU A 86 13.63 5.37 -3.85
N MET A 87 14.93 5.50 -3.53
CA MET A 87 15.59 6.81 -3.45
C MET A 87 15.56 7.58 -4.77
N LEU A 88 15.78 6.92 -5.90
CA LEU A 88 15.69 7.55 -7.22
C LEU A 88 14.26 8.00 -7.57
N SER A 89 13.26 7.39 -6.97
CA SER A 89 11.85 7.76 -7.08
C SER A 89 11.39 8.75 -6.00
N GLY A 90 12.32 9.30 -5.21
CA GLY A 90 12.01 10.28 -4.16
C GLY A 90 11.46 9.67 -2.87
N ILE A 91 11.46 8.35 -2.72
CA ILE A 91 10.97 7.65 -1.52
C ILE A 91 12.15 7.28 -0.62
N ARG A 92 12.07 7.66 0.66
CA ARG A 92 13.06 7.27 1.66
C ARG A 92 12.85 5.82 2.09
N PRO A 93 13.84 4.93 1.96
CA PRO A 93 13.78 3.60 2.54
C PRO A 93 13.66 3.65 4.08
N ILE A 94 12.83 2.78 4.64
CA ILE A 94 12.54 2.72 6.09
C ILE A 94 12.88 1.34 6.64
N SER A 95 12.15 0.33 6.23
CA SER A 95 12.31 -1.07 6.65
C SER A 95 11.92 -2.00 5.50
N PRO A 96 12.36 -3.26 5.49
CA PRO A 96 12.01 -4.19 4.41
C PRO A 96 10.50 -4.30 4.14
N ALA A 97 9.67 -4.32 5.18
CA ALA A 97 8.23 -4.42 5.04
C ALA A 97 7.64 -3.18 4.32
N VAL A 98 8.02 -1.99 4.75
CA VAL A 98 7.57 -0.72 4.16
C VAL A 98 8.17 -0.53 2.77
N ASP A 99 9.44 -0.86 2.58
CA ASP A 99 10.14 -0.68 1.31
C ASP A 99 9.53 -1.57 0.21
N VAL A 100 9.13 -2.80 0.54
CA VAL A 100 8.45 -3.70 -0.41
C VAL A 100 7.09 -3.14 -0.82
N THR A 101 6.28 -2.63 0.12
CA THR A 101 4.98 -2.04 -0.22
C THR A 101 5.13 -0.81 -1.12
N ASN A 102 6.09 0.07 -0.82
CA ASN A 102 6.40 1.22 -1.65
C ASN A 102 6.92 0.82 -3.04
N TYR A 103 7.77 -0.20 -3.11
CA TYR A 103 8.26 -0.70 -4.39
C TYR A 103 7.16 -1.27 -5.27
N VAL A 104 6.28 -2.10 -4.71
CA VAL A 104 5.13 -2.66 -5.44
C VAL A 104 4.18 -1.55 -5.93
N MET A 105 3.95 -0.54 -5.11
CA MET A 105 3.17 0.64 -5.50
C MET A 105 3.79 1.35 -6.71
N LEU A 106 5.09 1.60 -6.69
CA LEU A 106 5.79 2.25 -7.81
C LEU A 106 5.81 1.38 -9.07
N GLU A 107 6.05 0.08 -8.91
CA GLU A 107 6.19 -0.83 -10.06
C GLU A 107 4.85 -1.16 -10.69
N LEU A 108 3.85 -1.52 -9.89
CA LEU A 108 2.56 -2.04 -10.36
C LEU A 108 1.41 -1.03 -10.29
N GLY A 109 1.57 0.06 -9.55
CA GLY A 109 0.51 1.04 -9.33
C GLY A 109 -0.55 0.58 -8.32
N HIS A 110 -0.19 -0.37 -7.43
CA HIS A 110 -1.10 -0.90 -6.43
C HIS A 110 -0.63 -0.52 -5.03
N PRO A 111 -1.26 0.48 -4.38
CA PRO A 111 -0.92 0.86 -3.02
C PRO A 111 -1.17 -0.28 -2.04
N MET A 112 -0.22 -0.48 -1.14
CA MET A 112 -0.28 -1.49 -0.09
C MET A 112 0.07 -0.85 1.24
N HIS A 113 -0.38 -1.44 2.33
CA HIS A 113 0.01 -1.04 3.69
C HIS A 113 0.47 -2.27 4.47
N ALA A 114 1.48 -2.07 5.32
CA ALA A 114 1.98 -3.10 6.21
C ALA A 114 1.61 -2.73 7.65
N HIS A 115 1.01 -3.68 8.36
CA HIS A 115 0.62 -3.54 9.77
C HIS A 115 1.47 -4.45 10.63
N ASP A 116 1.83 -4.00 11.82
CA ASP A 116 2.41 -4.86 12.84
C ASP A 116 1.33 -5.78 13.41
N SER A 117 1.47 -7.08 13.12
CA SER A 117 0.48 -8.08 13.56
C SER A 117 0.36 -8.20 15.09
N THR A 118 1.36 -7.77 15.83
CA THR A 118 1.32 -7.78 17.31
C THR A 118 0.47 -6.66 17.89
N LYS A 119 0.18 -5.64 17.09
CA LYS A 119 -0.64 -4.47 17.45
C LYS A 119 -2.08 -4.59 16.96
N ILE A 120 -2.42 -5.65 16.23
CA ILE A 120 -3.78 -5.90 15.74
C ILE A 120 -4.58 -6.64 16.80
N HIS A 121 -5.79 -6.16 17.06
CA HIS A 121 -6.72 -6.73 18.01
C HIS A 121 -7.97 -7.25 17.30
N GLY A 122 -8.17 -8.58 17.34
CA GLY A 122 -9.33 -9.23 16.74
C GLY A 122 -9.34 -9.25 15.22
N GLU A 123 -10.42 -8.81 14.61
CA GLU A 123 -10.67 -8.91 13.18
C GLU A 123 -10.57 -7.54 12.50
N PHE A 124 -10.19 -7.54 11.23
CA PHE A 124 -10.27 -6.32 10.44
C PHE A 124 -11.70 -6.08 9.92
N ALA A 125 -12.10 -4.82 9.94
CA ALA A 125 -13.31 -4.39 9.27
C ALA A 125 -13.07 -3.16 8.39
N VAL A 126 -13.82 -3.05 7.31
CA VAL A 126 -13.90 -1.87 6.46
C VAL A 126 -15.27 -1.25 6.66
N ARG A 127 -15.32 -0.04 7.17
CA ARG A 127 -16.54 0.69 7.47
C ARG A 127 -16.40 2.19 7.23
N PHE A 128 -17.49 2.91 7.28
CA PHE A 128 -17.45 4.37 7.39
C PHE A 128 -17.04 4.83 8.78
N ALA A 129 -16.50 6.05 8.84
CA ALA A 129 -16.24 6.74 10.11
C ALA A 129 -17.55 7.05 10.85
N GLU A 130 -17.50 6.99 12.17
CA GLU A 130 -18.60 7.40 13.05
C GLU A 130 -18.52 8.91 13.36
N PRO A 131 -19.65 9.56 13.66
CA PRO A 131 -19.64 10.98 14.01
C PRO A 131 -18.74 11.28 15.21
N GLY A 132 -17.78 12.21 15.01
CA GLY A 132 -16.84 12.62 16.04
C GLY A 132 -15.62 11.71 16.22
N GLU A 133 -15.47 10.71 15.37
CA GLU A 133 -14.31 9.82 15.38
C GLU A 133 -13.04 10.58 14.94
N GLN A 134 -11.91 10.25 15.56
CA GLN A 134 -10.61 10.86 15.30
C GLN A 134 -9.53 9.79 15.15
N VAL A 135 -8.48 10.11 14.42
CA VAL A 135 -7.33 9.22 14.26
C VAL A 135 -6.03 10.02 14.23
N ILE A 136 -4.99 9.48 14.85
CA ILE A 136 -3.62 9.96 14.65
C ILE A 136 -2.98 9.14 13.55
N THR A 137 -2.65 9.78 12.44
CA THR A 137 -2.03 9.15 11.28
C THR A 137 -0.50 9.05 11.43
N LEU A 138 0.15 8.29 10.54
CA LEU A 138 1.60 8.01 10.58
C LEU A 138 2.49 9.26 10.54
N ASP A 139 1.98 10.38 10.09
CA ASP A 139 2.67 11.68 10.13
C ASP A 139 2.52 12.42 11.49
N GLY A 140 1.90 11.76 12.47
CA GLY A 140 1.67 12.30 13.82
C GLY A 140 0.56 13.36 13.90
N VAL A 141 -0.21 13.56 12.83
CA VAL A 141 -1.30 14.53 12.80
C VAL A 141 -2.59 13.89 13.25
N GLU A 142 -3.25 14.52 14.22
CA GLU A 142 -4.61 14.15 14.63
C GLU A 142 -5.61 14.69 13.59
N ARG A 143 -6.47 13.81 13.08
CA ARG A 143 -7.49 14.12 12.08
C ARG A 143 -8.87 13.81 12.60
N ALA A 144 -9.76 14.79 12.56
CA ALA A 144 -11.19 14.57 12.70
C ALA A 144 -11.70 13.91 11.41
N LEU A 145 -12.46 12.85 11.57
CA LEU A 145 -13.01 12.08 10.47
C LEU A 145 -14.44 12.51 10.16
N GLU A 146 -14.79 12.47 8.88
CA GLU A 146 -16.14 12.74 8.42
C GLU A 146 -16.91 11.42 8.17
N PRO A 147 -18.23 11.37 8.33
CA PRO A 147 -19.03 10.15 8.18
C PRO A 147 -18.92 9.47 6.79
N GLY A 148 -18.35 10.15 5.80
CA GLY A 148 -18.07 9.59 4.47
C GLY A 148 -16.69 8.97 4.31
N ASP A 149 -15.81 9.12 5.30
CA ASP A 149 -14.47 8.56 5.25
C ASP A 149 -14.53 7.03 5.45
N VAL A 150 -13.87 6.31 4.55
CA VAL A 150 -13.77 4.86 4.65
C VAL A 150 -12.57 4.51 5.52
N LEU A 151 -12.80 3.71 6.54
CA LEU A 151 -11.78 3.29 7.50
C LEU A 151 -11.50 1.80 7.38
N ILE A 152 -10.25 1.45 7.63
CA ILE A 152 -9.83 0.11 7.99
C ILE A 152 -9.62 0.11 9.50
N VAL A 153 -10.35 -0.73 10.20
CA VAL A 153 -10.32 -0.80 11.66
C VAL A 153 -10.07 -2.23 12.12
N ASP A 154 -9.57 -2.38 13.33
CA ASP A 154 -9.65 -3.63 14.08
C ASP A 154 -10.74 -3.52 15.18
N ASP A 155 -10.83 -4.48 16.08
CA ASP A 155 -11.85 -4.47 17.14
C ASP A 155 -11.67 -3.32 18.15
N VAL A 156 -10.55 -2.61 18.15
CA VAL A 156 -10.18 -1.62 19.15
C VAL A 156 -9.96 -0.23 18.56
N ALA A 157 -9.35 -0.13 17.38
CA ALA A 157 -8.85 1.12 16.85
C ALA A 157 -8.95 1.24 15.32
N VAL A 158 -8.82 2.47 14.84
CA VAL A 158 -8.60 2.75 13.41
C VAL A 158 -7.17 2.36 13.06
N ALA A 159 -7.01 1.47 12.08
CA ALA A 159 -5.72 1.05 11.53
C ALA A 159 -5.29 1.89 10.32
N ALA A 160 -6.26 2.41 9.55
CA ALA A 160 -5.96 3.30 8.42
C ALA A 160 -7.21 4.07 7.97
N ILE A 161 -6.98 5.24 7.36
CA ILE A 161 -7.96 5.88 6.48
C ILE A 161 -7.82 5.21 5.12
N GLY A 162 -8.86 4.54 4.65
CA GLY A 162 -8.84 3.67 3.48
C GLY A 162 -8.36 4.41 2.21
N GLY A 163 -7.30 3.91 1.60
CA GLY A 163 -6.71 4.51 0.40
C GLY A 163 -5.96 5.83 0.59
N VAL A 164 -5.83 6.31 1.84
CA VAL A 164 -5.20 7.60 2.14
C VAL A 164 -3.93 7.44 2.96
N MET A 165 -4.04 6.98 4.22
CA MET A 165 -2.89 6.90 5.13
C MET A 165 -3.14 5.94 6.29
N GLY A 166 -2.12 5.22 6.69
CA GLY A 166 -2.13 4.39 7.88
C GLY A 166 -2.21 5.20 9.17
N ALA A 167 -2.77 4.60 10.20
CA ALA A 167 -2.79 5.14 11.56
C ALA A 167 -1.54 4.70 12.34
N GLY A 168 -1.13 5.51 13.31
CA GLY A 168 -0.02 5.18 14.20
C GLY A 168 -0.25 3.96 15.09
N THR A 169 -1.50 3.54 15.26
CA THR A 169 -1.89 2.41 16.12
C THR A 169 -1.29 1.07 15.69
N THR A 170 -1.10 0.87 14.40
CA THR A 170 -0.61 -0.39 13.82
C THR A 170 0.71 -0.21 13.06
N GLU A 171 1.41 0.89 13.31
CA GLU A 171 2.71 1.18 12.67
C GLU A 171 3.73 0.09 12.97
N ILE A 172 4.53 -0.25 11.96
CA ILE A 172 5.67 -1.16 12.10
C ILE A 172 6.86 -0.39 12.69
N ASP A 173 7.34 -0.83 13.82
CA ASP A 173 8.52 -0.29 14.53
C ASP A 173 9.79 -1.00 14.07
#